data_8797c14f688a3623827262cf6a46f7fa
#
_entry.id   8797c14f688a3623827262cf6a46f7fa
#
_cell.length_a   1.000
_cell.length_b   1.000
_cell.length_c   1.000
_cell.angle_alpha   90.00
_cell.angle_beta   90.00
_cell.angle_gamma   90.00
#
_symmetry.space_group_name_H-M   'P 1'
#
loop_
_entity.id
_entity.type
_entity.pdbx_description
1 polymer ?
#
loop_
_entity_poly.entity_id
_entity_poly.type
_entity_poly.pdbx_seq_one_letter_code
_entity_poly.pdbx_strand_id
1 'polypeptide(L)'
;MNYHLITTAIEATWPGEGTNVLFLGEWCKLHSKKELWSKYNSITMPFHWDEKDKLFNDYQSLQVVYEKSLETLTTHLNLIHGEDRTSVYWRNIIGPWLGYFLQMVWDRYESLRLAFANYPITSVIMVGINEESLIPNDMNDFYRFFGSDLWNQYLYQTIISFSNPDIAKKKEESFVFPKKIRGAKTLSPKEVIKQCFHWIFGSNAKSDSYFFISDYLGIKYSFLLHLKLGQFPKRFMEEEIPDFETNQDLRRKWDIDLGESRFEQIVSKLIPKQIPKSYLEGYKILKDNPLVKRWPLQPKIIFTSNSHIGYDLFKIWMSGKQQNGSQLVLSQHGGHYGIGKFSFHEDHEVTTANRYLTWGWKDPQHKNVIPSVCVKYGNQKKIKWDRDGDLLLVQNSMHRYSYWMYSSSQSSQVLDYLKDQFTFYKSLNSEVQDRSNVKLYPQDYGWEHERRWKEEFPKIQILDRQKQMKQILKTTRLFISTYNATTFLESMSLDIPTLIFWNPNHWEIREEAKPYFDGLKEVGIFFENPDECAKVVNQIWNDVETWWYNKKRQSSVTKFLNQYAKKSENFIAELSKSIEVGSFGSH
;
A
#
# COMPACT_ATOMS: atom_id res chain seq x y z
N MET A 1 22.09 2.46 -33.39
CA MET A 1 20.78 3.04 -33.73
C MET A 1 20.46 4.03 -32.63
N ASN A 2 20.20 5.31 -32.93
CA ASN A 2 19.91 6.32 -31.90
C ASN A 2 18.45 6.30 -31.50
N TYR A 3 18.15 6.55 -30.21
CA TYR A 3 16.80 6.50 -29.68
C TYR A 3 16.33 7.84 -29.10
N HIS A 4 15.04 8.11 -29.27
CA HIS A 4 14.31 9.08 -28.48
C HIS A 4 13.73 8.38 -27.22
N LEU A 5 14.00 8.95 -26.03
CA LEU A 5 13.53 8.37 -24.78
C LEU A 5 12.10 8.86 -24.45
N ILE A 6 11.20 7.92 -24.19
CA ILE A 6 9.86 8.18 -23.64
C ILE A 6 9.82 7.65 -22.20
N THR A 7 9.51 8.54 -21.25
CA THR A 7 9.54 8.23 -19.81
C THR A 7 8.17 8.00 -19.18
N THR A 8 7.10 8.50 -19.82
CA THR A 8 5.70 8.38 -19.34
C THR A 8 4.74 8.20 -20.51
N ALA A 9 3.45 8.00 -20.21
CA ALA A 9 2.41 7.89 -21.22
C ALA A 9 1.87 9.25 -21.73
N ILE A 10 2.55 10.36 -21.45
CA ILE A 10 2.16 11.71 -21.93
C ILE A 10 2.54 11.84 -23.40
N GLU A 11 1.54 11.80 -24.29
CA GLU A 11 1.75 11.84 -25.75
C GLU A 11 2.49 13.11 -26.23
N ALA A 12 2.33 14.23 -25.53
CA ALA A 12 3.08 15.46 -25.84
C ALA A 12 4.61 15.30 -25.76
N THR A 13 5.10 14.27 -25.05
CA THR A 13 6.54 13.92 -24.97
C THR A 13 6.98 12.94 -26.04
N TRP A 14 6.09 12.49 -26.91
CA TRP A 14 6.40 11.52 -27.95
C TRP A 14 6.94 12.23 -29.20
N PRO A 15 7.90 11.61 -29.92
CA PRO A 15 8.47 12.21 -31.13
C PRO A 15 7.56 12.05 -32.33
N GLY A 16 7.93 12.70 -33.43
CA GLY A 16 7.28 12.49 -34.74
C GLY A 16 7.48 11.06 -35.27
N GLU A 17 6.63 10.67 -36.23
CA GLU A 17 6.71 9.38 -36.90
C GLU A 17 8.09 9.13 -37.53
N GLY A 18 8.51 7.86 -37.64
CA GLY A 18 9.82 7.48 -38.18
C GLY A 18 11.00 7.59 -37.20
N THR A 19 10.76 8.08 -35.98
CA THR A 19 11.80 8.12 -34.94
C THR A 19 11.89 6.77 -34.21
N ASN A 20 13.12 6.27 -33.99
CA ASN A 20 13.30 5.11 -33.12
C ASN A 20 13.07 5.50 -31.67
N VAL A 21 12.31 4.71 -30.94
CA VAL A 21 11.85 5.02 -29.57
C VAL A 21 12.37 3.99 -28.58
N LEU A 22 12.88 4.47 -27.46
CA LEU A 22 13.08 3.67 -26.27
C LEU A 22 12.00 4.05 -25.24
N PHE A 23 11.07 3.14 -24.97
CA PHE A 23 10.18 3.26 -23.81
C PHE A 23 10.93 2.85 -22.55
N LEU A 24 10.95 3.71 -21.55
CA LEU A 24 11.67 3.47 -20.29
C LEU A 24 11.10 2.26 -19.51
N GLY A 25 9.85 1.90 -19.75
CA GLY A 25 9.18 0.72 -19.22
C GLY A 25 7.77 0.56 -19.76
N GLU A 26 7.11 -0.53 -19.41
CA GLU A 26 5.75 -0.83 -19.87
C GLU A 26 4.71 0.19 -19.37
N TRP A 27 5.00 0.92 -18.29
CA TRP A 27 4.14 2.01 -17.78
C TRP A 27 3.94 3.15 -18.78
N CYS A 28 4.83 3.30 -19.77
CA CYS A 28 4.71 4.30 -20.83
C CYS A 28 3.61 3.94 -21.85
N LYS A 29 3.20 2.67 -21.91
CA LYS A 29 2.33 2.11 -22.95
C LYS A 29 0.95 1.80 -22.41
N LEU A 30 0.05 2.79 -22.37
CA LEU A 30 -1.36 2.55 -22.04
C LEU A 30 -1.98 1.56 -23.04
N HIS A 31 -2.72 0.58 -22.55
CA HIS A 31 -3.33 -0.44 -23.41
C HIS A 31 -4.35 0.16 -24.37
N SER A 32 -5.15 1.12 -23.91
CA SER A 32 -6.09 1.89 -24.74
C SER A 32 -5.44 2.71 -25.86
N LYS A 33 -4.12 2.95 -25.76
CA LYS A 33 -3.34 3.71 -26.74
C LYS A 33 -2.46 2.81 -27.62
N LYS A 34 -2.74 1.51 -27.65
CA LYS A 34 -1.94 0.50 -28.39
C LYS A 34 -1.76 0.87 -29.87
N GLU A 35 -2.79 1.40 -30.52
CA GLU A 35 -2.74 1.84 -31.92
C GLU A 35 -1.76 3.00 -32.16
N LEU A 36 -1.46 3.82 -31.14
CA LEU A 36 -0.51 4.93 -31.26
C LEU A 36 0.92 4.45 -31.03
N TRP A 37 1.19 3.82 -29.88
CA TRP A 37 2.56 3.45 -29.53
C TRP A 37 3.09 2.27 -30.36
N SER A 38 2.26 1.42 -30.93
CA SER A 38 2.67 0.33 -31.80
C SER A 38 3.18 0.77 -33.19
N LYS A 39 2.97 2.01 -33.58
CA LYS A 39 3.46 2.58 -34.85
C LYS A 39 4.97 2.88 -34.81
N TYR A 40 5.56 3.02 -33.63
CA TYR A 40 6.98 3.32 -33.50
C TYR A 40 7.84 2.08 -33.68
N ASN A 41 8.99 2.24 -34.36
CA ASN A 41 10.09 1.29 -34.24
C ASN A 41 10.68 1.44 -32.85
N SER A 42 10.33 0.56 -31.92
CA SER A 42 10.57 0.80 -30.51
C SER A 42 11.14 -0.42 -29.78
N ILE A 43 11.87 -0.11 -28.72
CA ILE A 43 12.30 -1.06 -27.68
C ILE A 43 11.68 -0.60 -26.37
N THR A 44 11.27 -1.53 -25.52
CA THR A 44 10.95 -1.26 -24.11
C THR A 44 12.10 -1.77 -23.25
N MET A 45 12.62 -0.92 -22.39
CA MET A 45 13.68 -1.31 -21.46
C MET A 45 13.17 -2.37 -20.46
N PRO A 46 13.90 -3.46 -20.22
CA PRO A 46 13.60 -4.37 -19.11
C PRO A 46 13.55 -3.63 -17.78
N PHE A 47 12.66 -4.02 -16.90
CA PHE A 47 12.54 -3.37 -15.60
C PHE A 47 13.70 -3.78 -14.70
N HIS A 48 14.37 -2.84 -14.07
CA HIS A 48 15.61 -3.10 -13.33
C HIS A 48 15.43 -3.97 -12.07
N TRP A 49 14.20 -4.15 -11.60
CA TRP A 49 13.86 -5.06 -10.51
C TRP A 49 13.33 -6.42 -10.97
N ASP A 50 13.46 -6.75 -12.26
CA ASP A 50 13.22 -8.13 -12.75
C ASP A 50 14.26 -9.09 -12.18
N GLU A 51 15.44 -8.59 -11.82
CA GLU A 51 16.39 -9.30 -10.99
C GLU A 51 15.92 -9.30 -9.53
N LYS A 52 15.52 -10.46 -9.05
CA LYS A 52 14.93 -10.68 -7.73
C LYS A 52 15.76 -10.10 -6.57
N ASP A 53 17.06 -10.40 -6.56
CA ASP A 53 17.95 -9.98 -5.47
C ASP A 53 18.19 -8.46 -5.49
N LYS A 54 18.13 -7.82 -6.66
CA LYS A 54 18.31 -6.37 -6.78
C LYS A 54 17.23 -5.59 -6.05
N LEU A 55 15.96 -6.00 -6.13
CA LEU A 55 14.87 -5.32 -5.42
C LEU A 55 15.12 -5.30 -3.90
N PHE A 56 15.52 -6.43 -3.33
CA PHE A 56 15.79 -6.53 -1.90
C PHE A 56 17.07 -5.76 -1.50
N ASN A 57 18.14 -5.86 -2.29
CA ASN A 57 19.39 -5.14 -2.03
C ASN A 57 19.20 -3.61 -2.10
N ASP A 58 18.44 -3.13 -3.08
CA ASP A 58 18.08 -1.72 -3.20
C ASP A 58 17.23 -1.28 -1.99
N TYR A 59 16.28 -2.13 -1.55
CA TYR A 59 15.50 -1.87 -0.35
C TYR A 59 16.40 -1.67 0.89
N GLN A 60 17.34 -2.58 1.14
CA GLN A 60 18.26 -2.48 2.27
C GLN A 60 19.14 -1.22 2.20
N SER A 61 19.66 -0.91 1.01
CA SER A 61 20.46 0.29 0.81
C SER A 61 19.67 1.58 1.05
N LEU A 62 18.41 1.60 0.63
CA LEU A 62 17.52 2.73 0.84
C LEU A 62 17.10 2.92 2.29
N GLN A 63 17.11 1.87 3.13
CA GLN A 63 16.91 2.05 4.58
C GLN A 63 18.03 2.89 5.20
N VAL A 64 19.28 2.72 4.76
CA VAL A 64 20.42 3.54 5.24
C VAL A 64 20.23 5.01 4.83
N VAL A 65 19.84 5.25 3.58
CA VAL A 65 19.56 6.61 3.09
C VAL A 65 18.36 7.23 3.82
N TYR A 66 17.33 6.43 4.10
CA TYR A 66 16.16 6.86 4.84
C TYR A 66 16.51 7.34 6.26
N GLU A 67 17.28 6.56 7.01
CA GLU A 67 17.68 6.95 8.38
C GLU A 67 18.50 8.24 8.37
N LYS A 68 19.50 8.35 7.51
CA LYS A 68 20.31 9.57 7.34
C LYS A 68 19.45 10.78 6.96
N SER A 69 18.53 10.61 6.01
CA SER A 69 17.63 11.67 5.58
C SER A 69 16.67 12.10 6.72
N LEU A 70 16.19 11.16 7.51
CA LEU A 70 15.32 11.44 8.65
C LEU A 70 16.05 12.26 9.74
N GLU A 71 17.29 11.91 10.06
CA GLU A 71 18.10 12.69 11.03
C GLU A 71 18.35 14.12 10.56
N THR A 72 18.73 14.28 9.28
CA THR A 72 18.91 15.59 8.68
C THR A 72 17.61 16.41 8.70
N LEU A 73 16.49 15.81 8.28
CA LEU A 73 15.19 16.47 8.29
C LEU A 73 14.70 16.78 9.70
N THR A 74 15.00 15.95 10.69
CA THR A 74 14.70 16.23 12.10
C THR A 74 15.32 17.55 12.54
N THR A 75 16.59 17.75 12.26
CA THR A 75 17.32 18.99 12.58
C THR A 75 16.71 20.20 11.89
N HIS A 76 16.46 20.09 10.59
CA HIS A 76 15.89 21.18 9.79
C HIS A 76 14.45 21.54 10.21
N LEU A 77 13.58 20.54 10.43
CA LEU A 77 12.20 20.79 10.83
C LEU A 77 12.11 21.36 12.24
N ASN A 78 12.96 20.92 13.16
CA ASN A 78 13.06 21.54 14.49
C ASN A 78 13.40 23.03 14.36
N LEU A 79 14.40 23.37 13.54
CA LEU A 79 14.80 24.77 13.32
C LEU A 79 13.67 25.60 12.68
N ILE A 80 13.04 25.09 11.61
CA ILE A 80 11.96 25.78 10.89
C ILE A 80 10.74 26.03 11.79
N HIS A 81 10.39 25.05 12.61
CA HIS A 81 9.19 25.14 13.45
C HIS A 81 9.43 25.72 14.84
N GLY A 82 10.70 25.89 15.25
CA GLY A 82 11.06 26.30 16.62
C GLY A 82 10.70 25.20 17.64
N GLU A 83 10.94 23.94 17.26
CA GLU A 83 10.67 22.75 18.08
C GLU A 83 12.00 22.14 18.54
N ASP A 84 11.92 21.33 19.61
CA ASP A 84 13.00 20.46 20.08
C ASP A 84 12.44 19.02 20.19
N ARG A 85 12.31 18.36 19.05
CA ARG A 85 11.69 17.04 18.92
C ARG A 85 12.72 15.98 18.52
N THR A 86 12.48 14.77 18.99
CA THR A 86 13.33 13.62 18.65
C THR A 86 13.09 13.15 17.21
N SER A 87 14.03 12.35 16.67
CA SER A 87 13.84 11.68 15.38
C SER A 87 12.63 10.73 15.38
N VAL A 88 12.30 10.12 16.51
CA VAL A 88 11.08 9.30 16.65
C VAL A 88 9.81 10.12 16.42
N TYR A 89 9.74 11.33 16.94
CA TYR A 89 8.62 12.24 16.72
C TYR A 89 8.43 12.54 15.22
N TRP A 90 9.51 12.93 14.53
CA TRP A 90 9.44 13.24 13.11
C TRP A 90 9.26 11.99 12.24
N ARG A 91 9.82 10.83 12.64
CA ARG A 91 9.57 9.54 11.98
C ARG A 91 8.07 9.23 11.89
N ASN A 92 7.34 9.42 12.96
CA ASN A 92 5.90 9.22 12.97
C ASN A 92 5.16 10.16 11.99
N ILE A 93 5.65 11.40 11.83
CA ILE A 93 4.98 12.42 11.02
C ILE A 93 5.36 12.30 9.55
N ILE A 94 6.65 12.40 9.24
CA ILE A 94 7.14 12.45 7.86
C ILE A 94 7.59 11.09 7.33
N GLY A 95 7.83 10.12 8.21
CA GLY A 95 8.45 8.84 7.85
C GLY A 95 7.74 8.08 6.74
N PRO A 96 6.40 7.93 6.76
CA PRO A 96 5.69 7.27 5.67
C PRO A 96 5.91 7.96 4.31
N TRP A 97 5.83 9.29 4.27
CA TRP A 97 6.09 10.06 3.06
C TRP A 97 7.55 9.93 2.62
N LEU A 98 8.50 10.12 3.54
CA LEU A 98 9.93 10.09 3.23
C LEU A 98 10.34 8.74 2.64
N GLY A 99 9.90 7.63 3.25
CA GLY A 99 10.20 6.29 2.76
C GLY A 99 9.65 6.04 1.36
N TYR A 100 8.40 6.37 1.11
CA TYR A 100 7.81 6.29 -0.23
C TYR A 100 8.57 7.15 -1.24
N PHE A 101 8.83 8.40 -0.86
CA PHE A 101 9.48 9.36 -1.73
C PHE A 101 10.88 8.91 -2.17
N LEU A 102 11.70 8.46 -1.23
CA LEU A 102 13.05 7.94 -1.51
C LEU A 102 13.00 6.74 -2.45
N GLN A 103 12.12 5.77 -2.18
CA GLN A 103 11.97 4.56 -2.98
C GLN A 103 11.50 4.87 -4.41
N MET A 104 10.56 5.80 -4.56
CA MET A 104 10.09 6.23 -5.88
C MET A 104 11.17 7.00 -6.65
N VAL A 105 11.86 7.94 -6.02
CA VAL A 105 12.94 8.70 -6.68
C VAL A 105 14.08 7.77 -7.09
N TRP A 106 14.40 6.75 -6.25
CA TRP A 106 15.39 5.73 -6.59
C TRP A 106 15.03 4.97 -7.85
N ASP A 107 13.81 4.45 -7.93
CA ASP A 107 13.36 3.71 -9.12
C ASP A 107 13.46 4.56 -10.40
N ARG A 108 13.05 5.84 -10.35
CA ARG A 108 13.13 6.75 -11.52
C ARG A 108 14.58 7.06 -11.88
N TYR A 109 15.42 7.30 -10.88
CA TYR A 109 16.85 7.53 -11.06
C TYR A 109 17.55 6.31 -11.66
N GLU A 110 17.33 5.13 -11.09
CA GLU A 110 18.00 3.89 -11.52
C GLU A 110 17.54 3.47 -12.93
N SER A 111 16.24 3.58 -13.22
CA SER A 111 15.72 3.35 -14.57
C SER A 111 16.39 4.25 -15.61
N LEU A 112 16.53 5.56 -15.33
CA LEU A 112 17.23 6.49 -16.23
C LEU A 112 18.72 6.17 -16.32
N ARG A 113 19.39 5.90 -15.20
CA ARG A 113 20.82 5.57 -15.17
C ARG A 113 21.13 4.38 -16.07
N LEU A 114 20.34 3.31 -15.97
CA LEU A 114 20.50 2.12 -16.80
C LEU A 114 20.12 2.36 -18.25
N ALA A 115 19.09 3.16 -18.53
CA ALA A 115 18.74 3.54 -19.88
C ALA A 115 19.88 4.27 -20.59
N PHE A 116 20.48 5.27 -19.95
CA PHE A 116 21.62 6.00 -20.50
C PHE A 116 22.91 5.19 -20.59
N ALA A 117 23.10 4.20 -19.70
CA ALA A 117 24.27 3.32 -19.75
C ALA A 117 24.19 2.30 -20.89
N ASN A 118 22.99 1.80 -21.21
CA ASN A 118 22.84 0.67 -22.12
C ASN A 118 22.33 1.04 -23.52
N TYR A 119 21.79 2.26 -23.71
CA TYR A 119 21.19 2.66 -24.98
C TYR A 119 21.71 4.02 -25.46
N PRO A 120 21.99 4.19 -26.75
CA PRO A 120 22.42 5.47 -27.33
C PRO A 120 21.25 6.44 -27.46
N ILE A 121 20.85 7.05 -26.34
CA ILE A 121 19.77 8.02 -26.26
C ILE A 121 20.30 9.38 -26.70
N THR A 122 19.66 9.99 -27.70
CA THR A 122 20.08 11.29 -28.27
C THR A 122 19.07 12.41 -28.05
N SER A 123 17.85 12.09 -27.62
CA SER A 123 16.85 13.12 -27.35
C SER A 123 15.78 12.64 -26.37
N VAL A 124 15.25 13.60 -25.64
CA VAL A 124 14.03 13.47 -24.81
C VAL A 124 13.22 14.77 -24.96
N ILE A 125 11.91 14.67 -25.03
CA ILE A 125 11.03 15.84 -25.06
C ILE A 125 10.58 16.15 -23.63
N MET A 126 10.82 17.40 -23.21
CA MET A 126 10.36 17.97 -21.95
C MET A 126 9.19 18.92 -22.20
N VAL A 127 8.18 18.86 -21.34
CA VAL A 127 7.00 19.73 -21.36
C VAL A 127 7.04 20.69 -20.17
N GLY A 128 6.39 21.83 -20.29
CA GLY A 128 6.19 22.74 -19.17
C GLY A 128 5.32 22.08 -18.10
N ILE A 129 5.69 22.19 -16.85
CA ILE A 129 4.91 21.67 -15.73
C ILE A 129 4.87 22.72 -14.61
N ASN A 130 3.67 23.04 -14.14
CA ASN A 130 3.51 23.90 -12.98
C ASN A 130 3.93 23.13 -11.71
N GLU A 131 5.16 23.34 -11.25
CA GLU A 131 5.73 22.64 -10.09
C GLU A 131 4.91 22.84 -8.82
N GLU A 132 4.31 24.02 -8.62
CA GLU A 132 3.51 24.29 -7.42
C GLU A 132 2.25 23.42 -7.35
N SER A 133 1.65 23.10 -8.51
CA SER A 133 0.50 22.20 -8.58
C SER A 133 0.82 20.76 -8.19
N LEU A 134 2.11 20.40 -8.14
CA LEU A 134 2.61 19.08 -7.78
C LEU A 134 3.15 18.99 -6.34
N ILE A 135 2.98 20.04 -5.54
CA ILE A 135 3.32 20.00 -4.10
C ILE A 135 2.13 19.43 -3.35
N PRO A 136 2.24 18.23 -2.75
CA PRO A 136 1.12 17.62 -2.06
C PRO A 136 0.69 18.44 -0.83
N ASN A 137 -0.62 18.57 -0.62
CA ASN A 137 -1.13 19.24 0.57
C ASN A 137 -0.86 18.41 1.83
N ASP A 138 -1.07 17.11 1.72
CA ASP A 138 -0.97 16.12 2.79
C ASP A 138 -0.60 14.75 2.22
N MET A 139 -0.47 13.73 3.07
CA MET A 139 -0.15 12.37 2.64
C MET A 139 -1.22 11.77 1.71
N ASN A 140 -2.50 12.09 1.93
CA ASN A 140 -3.57 11.62 1.04
C ASN A 140 -3.50 12.25 -0.35
N ASP A 141 -3.08 13.52 -0.42
CA ASP A 141 -2.86 14.18 -1.70
C ASP A 141 -1.63 13.61 -2.42
N PHE A 142 -0.58 13.25 -1.67
CA PHE A 142 0.59 12.56 -2.21
C PHE A 142 0.23 11.21 -2.87
N TYR A 143 -0.74 10.46 -2.31
CA TYR A 143 -1.25 9.23 -2.94
C TYR A 143 -1.88 9.46 -4.32
N ARG A 144 -2.40 10.65 -4.61
CA ARG A 144 -2.93 10.99 -5.92
C ARG A 144 -1.81 11.28 -6.94
N PHE A 145 -0.67 11.78 -6.47
CA PHE A 145 0.42 12.21 -7.34
C PHE A 145 1.25 11.05 -7.85
N PHE A 146 1.69 10.17 -6.99
CA PHE A 146 2.69 9.18 -7.36
C PHE A 146 2.23 8.18 -8.44
N GLY A 147 0.94 7.94 -8.58
CA GLY A 147 0.37 7.12 -9.66
C GLY A 147 0.14 7.86 -10.97
N SER A 148 0.32 9.19 -11.01
CA SER A 148 0.01 10.02 -12.17
C SER A 148 1.19 10.14 -13.14
N ASP A 149 0.89 10.19 -14.44
CA ASP A 149 1.90 10.43 -15.47
C ASP A 149 2.57 11.80 -15.29
N LEU A 150 1.82 12.84 -14.89
CA LEU A 150 2.35 14.20 -14.78
C LEU A 150 3.38 14.36 -13.66
N TRP A 151 3.13 13.79 -12.48
CA TRP A 151 4.08 13.84 -11.38
C TRP A 151 5.34 13.01 -11.70
N ASN A 152 5.18 11.84 -12.31
CA ASN A 152 6.31 11.04 -12.74
C ASN A 152 7.11 11.72 -13.86
N GLN A 153 6.45 12.40 -14.81
CA GLN A 153 7.11 13.19 -15.83
C GLN A 153 7.95 14.31 -15.21
N TYR A 154 7.43 15.01 -14.20
CA TYR A 154 8.16 16.01 -13.45
C TYR A 154 9.43 15.45 -12.81
N LEU A 155 9.34 14.29 -12.15
CA LEU A 155 10.51 13.64 -11.55
C LEU A 155 11.54 13.24 -12.62
N TYR A 156 11.14 12.59 -13.70
CA TYR A 156 12.03 12.19 -14.78
C TYR A 156 12.72 13.42 -15.40
N GLN A 157 11.97 14.48 -15.69
CA GLN A 157 12.53 15.71 -16.25
C GLN A 157 13.55 16.36 -15.31
N THR A 158 13.25 16.38 -14.01
CA THR A 158 14.16 16.91 -13.00
C THR A 158 15.46 16.11 -12.93
N ILE A 159 15.37 14.78 -12.92
CA ILE A 159 16.54 13.89 -12.88
C ILE A 159 17.37 14.03 -14.17
N ILE A 160 16.73 14.08 -15.33
CA ILE A 160 17.40 14.25 -16.63
C ILE A 160 18.10 15.61 -16.69
N SER A 161 17.42 16.69 -16.29
CA SER A 161 18.01 18.04 -16.28
C SER A 161 19.24 18.13 -15.37
N PHE A 162 19.27 17.33 -14.31
CA PHE A 162 20.40 17.27 -13.40
C PHE A 162 21.56 16.41 -13.93
N SER A 163 21.25 15.35 -14.70
CA SER A 163 22.22 14.34 -15.11
C SER A 163 22.68 14.47 -16.57
N ASN A 164 21.78 14.81 -17.50
CA ASN A 164 21.97 14.80 -18.94
C ASN A 164 21.21 15.95 -19.62
N PRO A 165 21.51 17.21 -19.32
CA PRO A 165 20.74 18.37 -19.79
C PRO A 165 20.78 18.55 -21.33
N ASP A 166 21.86 18.14 -22.00
CA ASP A 166 22.12 18.45 -23.41
C ASP A 166 21.20 17.72 -24.39
N ILE A 167 20.55 16.62 -23.98
CA ILE A 167 19.64 15.85 -24.82
C ILE A 167 18.18 16.35 -24.74
N ALA A 168 17.91 17.30 -23.86
CA ALA A 168 16.56 17.78 -23.58
C ALA A 168 16.09 18.77 -24.65
N LYS A 169 14.96 18.46 -25.32
CA LYS A 169 14.25 19.37 -26.23
C LYS A 169 13.00 19.87 -25.52
N LYS A 170 12.89 21.18 -25.29
CA LYS A 170 11.72 21.78 -24.63
C LYS A 170 10.61 22.00 -25.63
N LYS A 171 9.37 21.67 -25.25
CA LYS A 171 8.15 22.07 -25.91
C LYS A 171 7.41 23.16 -25.11
N GLU A 172 6.65 23.99 -25.79
CA GLU A 172 5.88 25.10 -25.17
C GLU A 172 4.65 24.62 -24.40
N GLU A 173 4.17 23.40 -24.65
CA GLU A 173 3.02 22.85 -23.94
C GLU A 173 3.28 22.81 -22.43
N SER A 174 2.30 23.32 -21.66
CA SER A 174 2.39 23.40 -20.20
C SER A 174 1.20 22.70 -19.54
N PHE A 175 1.49 21.93 -18.50
CA PHE A 175 0.52 21.11 -17.76
C PHE A 175 0.43 21.58 -16.31
N VAL A 176 -0.80 21.51 -15.79
CA VAL A 176 -1.11 21.79 -14.38
C VAL A 176 -1.79 20.57 -13.80
N PHE A 177 -1.36 20.11 -12.62
CA PHE A 177 -2.04 19.00 -11.97
C PHE A 177 -3.42 19.47 -11.45
N PRO A 178 -4.50 18.72 -11.73
CA PRO A 178 -5.83 19.15 -11.34
C PRO A 178 -5.97 19.21 -9.82
N LYS A 179 -6.44 20.34 -9.30
CA LYS A 179 -6.76 20.49 -7.87
C LYS A 179 -7.80 19.44 -7.48
N LYS A 180 -7.66 18.90 -6.26
CA LYS A 180 -8.70 18.05 -5.67
C LYS A 180 -9.97 18.87 -5.52
N ILE A 181 -11.04 18.50 -6.22
CA ILE A 181 -12.36 19.08 -5.97
C ILE A 181 -12.82 18.54 -4.62
N ARG A 182 -12.67 19.33 -3.58
CA ARG A 182 -13.29 19.08 -2.26
C ARG A 182 -14.75 19.47 -2.42
N GLY A 183 -15.59 18.52 -2.83
CA GLY A 183 -17.04 18.72 -2.77
C GLY A 183 -17.47 18.83 -1.32
N ALA A 184 -18.31 19.82 -1.00
CA ALA A 184 -19.05 19.78 0.25
C ALA A 184 -19.77 18.42 0.30
N LYS A 185 -19.30 17.48 1.14
CA LYS A 185 -20.03 16.24 1.36
C LYS A 185 -21.38 16.67 1.94
N THR A 186 -22.43 16.57 1.16
CA THR A 186 -23.79 16.55 1.67
C THR A 186 -23.88 15.30 2.53
N LEU A 187 -23.72 15.51 3.85
CA LEU A 187 -23.80 14.44 4.83
C LEU A 187 -25.18 13.81 4.72
N SER A 188 -25.23 12.52 4.54
CA SER A 188 -26.50 11.79 4.63
C SER A 188 -27.10 11.98 6.05
N PRO A 189 -28.43 11.91 6.22
CA PRO A 189 -29.05 12.01 7.55
C PRO A 189 -28.43 11.05 8.59
N LYS A 190 -27.97 9.88 8.14
CA LYS A 190 -27.26 8.91 8.98
C LYS A 190 -25.88 9.41 9.41
N GLU A 191 -25.17 10.13 8.56
CA GLU A 191 -23.86 10.72 8.87
C GLU A 191 -24.01 11.93 9.81
N VAL A 192 -25.06 12.74 9.62
CA VAL A 192 -25.39 13.85 10.55
C VAL A 192 -25.72 13.31 11.94
N ILE A 193 -26.58 12.30 12.05
CA ILE A 193 -26.89 11.64 13.35
C ILE A 193 -25.61 11.07 13.97
N LYS A 194 -24.76 10.48 13.17
CA LYS A 194 -23.48 9.91 13.60
C LYS A 194 -22.51 11.00 14.09
N GLN A 195 -22.45 12.15 13.42
CA GLN A 195 -21.65 13.31 13.85
C GLN A 195 -22.21 13.94 15.13
N CYS A 196 -23.53 14.11 15.26
CA CYS A 196 -24.16 14.59 16.50
C CYS A 196 -23.88 13.65 17.68
N PHE A 197 -23.93 12.34 17.46
CA PHE A 197 -23.58 11.34 18.48
C PHE A 197 -22.09 11.47 18.90
N HIS A 198 -21.19 11.67 17.93
CA HIS A 198 -19.77 11.94 18.20
C HIS A 198 -19.54 13.25 18.95
N TRP A 199 -20.30 14.29 18.63
CA TRP A 199 -20.19 15.58 19.28
C TRP A 199 -20.61 15.50 20.76
N ILE A 200 -21.71 14.82 21.08
CA ILE A 200 -22.25 14.68 22.44
C ILE A 200 -21.33 13.83 23.33
N PHE A 201 -20.77 12.73 22.79
CA PHE A 201 -19.99 11.76 23.56
C PHE A 201 -18.47 12.01 23.52
N GLY A 202 -17.98 12.88 22.64
CA GLY A 202 -16.55 13.21 22.53
C GLY A 202 -15.99 14.19 23.54
N SER A 203 -16.84 14.94 24.25
CA SER A 203 -16.44 16.14 24.98
C SER A 203 -15.88 15.94 26.42
N ASN A 204 -15.91 14.72 26.97
CA ASN A 204 -15.47 14.44 28.35
C ASN A 204 -14.42 13.32 28.42
N ALA A 205 -13.33 13.41 27.64
CA ALA A 205 -12.25 12.45 27.74
C ALA A 205 -11.38 12.74 28.97
N LYS A 206 -11.22 11.74 29.86
CA LYS A 206 -10.24 11.80 30.95
C LYS A 206 -8.81 11.75 30.36
N SER A 207 -7.83 12.30 31.08
CA SER A 207 -6.43 12.31 30.64
C SER A 207 -5.83 10.91 30.41
N ASP A 208 -6.33 9.92 31.14
CA ASP A 208 -5.89 8.52 31.14
C ASP A 208 -6.73 7.58 30.25
N SER A 209 -7.61 8.12 29.40
CA SER A 209 -8.46 7.34 28.50
C SER A 209 -7.66 6.61 27.43
N TYR A 210 -8.23 5.50 26.93
CA TYR A 210 -7.75 4.84 25.71
C TYR A 210 -8.31 5.56 24.49
N PHE A 211 -7.45 5.84 23.52
CA PHE A 211 -7.84 6.47 22.26
C PHE A 211 -7.83 5.45 21.12
N PHE A 212 -8.94 5.28 20.42
CA PHE A 212 -9.08 4.35 19.29
C PHE A 212 -9.50 5.09 18.03
N ILE A 213 -8.76 4.90 16.94
CA ILE A 213 -9.10 5.41 15.61
C ILE A 213 -8.74 4.36 14.56
N SER A 214 -9.58 4.16 13.55
CA SER A 214 -9.36 3.15 12.49
C SER A 214 -8.98 1.77 13.03
N ASP A 215 -9.78 1.26 13.99
CA ASP A 215 -9.52 0.02 14.75
C ASP A 215 -9.86 -1.27 14.00
N TYR A 216 -10.56 -1.20 12.87
CA TYR A 216 -11.06 -2.32 12.06
C TYR A 216 -12.01 -3.31 12.75
N LEU A 217 -12.41 -3.06 14.00
CA LEU A 217 -13.22 -3.99 14.78
C LEU A 217 -14.72 -4.01 14.40
N GLY A 218 -15.21 -3.01 13.72
CA GLY A 218 -16.63 -2.80 13.56
C GLY A 218 -17.33 -2.36 14.87
N ILE A 219 -18.49 -1.74 14.76
CA ILE A 219 -19.15 -0.99 15.85
C ILE A 219 -19.35 -1.84 17.11
N LYS A 220 -19.88 -3.06 16.96
CA LYS A 220 -20.19 -3.94 18.09
C LYS A 220 -18.94 -4.29 18.92
N TYR A 221 -17.88 -4.69 18.27
CA TYR A 221 -16.67 -5.17 18.95
C TYR A 221 -15.81 -4.01 19.47
N SER A 222 -15.79 -2.88 18.79
CA SER A 222 -15.21 -1.65 19.31
C SER A 222 -15.92 -1.22 20.61
N PHE A 223 -17.25 -1.23 20.63
CA PHE A 223 -18.05 -0.96 21.83
C PHE A 223 -17.71 -1.91 22.99
N LEU A 224 -17.71 -3.23 22.75
CA LEU A 224 -17.38 -4.23 23.76
C LEU A 224 -15.95 -4.11 24.30
N LEU A 225 -14.99 -3.75 23.43
CA LEU A 225 -13.62 -3.53 23.83
C LEU A 225 -13.49 -2.33 24.78
N HIS A 226 -14.17 -1.21 24.49
CA HIS A 226 -14.18 -0.03 25.37
C HIS A 226 -14.73 -0.38 26.76
N LEU A 227 -15.84 -1.11 26.84
CA LEU A 227 -16.41 -1.56 28.11
C LEU A 227 -15.46 -2.50 28.86
N LYS A 228 -14.78 -3.41 28.15
CA LYS A 228 -13.78 -4.32 28.74
C LYS A 228 -12.59 -3.57 29.32
N LEU A 229 -12.20 -2.44 28.69
CA LEU A 229 -11.13 -1.54 29.15
C LEU A 229 -11.59 -0.52 30.20
N GLY A 230 -12.83 -0.64 30.70
CA GLY A 230 -13.36 0.20 31.77
C GLY A 230 -13.66 1.64 31.36
N GLN A 231 -13.86 1.93 30.08
CA GLN A 231 -14.20 3.26 29.62
C GLN A 231 -15.52 3.29 28.82
N PHE A 232 -16.18 4.45 28.83
CA PHE A 232 -17.35 4.68 27.99
C PHE A 232 -16.94 4.66 26.51
N PRO A 233 -17.67 3.96 25.63
CA PRO A 233 -17.34 3.85 24.22
C PRO A 233 -17.29 5.19 23.50
N LYS A 234 -16.15 5.49 22.90
CA LYS A 234 -15.92 6.66 22.05
C LYS A 234 -15.41 6.19 20.70
N ARG A 235 -15.81 6.89 19.65
CA ARG A 235 -15.33 6.62 18.32
C ARG A 235 -14.82 7.90 17.68
N PHE A 236 -13.54 7.93 17.38
CA PHE A 236 -12.91 9.00 16.62
C PHE A 236 -12.87 8.64 15.14
N MET A 237 -12.97 9.64 14.28
CA MET A 237 -12.94 9.48 12.82
C MET A 237 -11.92 10.45 12.24
N GLU A 238 -11.38 10.07 11.09
CA GLU A 238 -10.56 10.98 10.31
C GLU A 238 -11.44 12.08 9.70
N GLU A 239 -11.02 13.32 9.86
CA GLU A 239 -11.65 14.49 9.28
C GLU A 239 -10.72 15.11 8.23
N GLU A 240 -11.28 15.80 7.24
CA GLU A 240 -10.47 16.47 6.22
C GLU A 240 -9.69 17.62 6.87
N ILE A 241 -8.43 17.73 6.51
CA ILE A 241 -7.57 18.85 6.89
C ILE A 241 -7.67 19.98 5.84
N PRO A 242 -7.42 21.25 6.22
CA PRO A 242 -7.51 22.36 5.28
C PRO A 242 -6.43 22.30 4.21
N ASP A 243 -6.62 23.04 3.12
CA ASP A 243 -5.57 23.34 2.17
C ASP A 243 -4.63 24.40 2.74
N PHE A 244 -3.34 24.23 2.50
CA PHE A 244 -2.32 25.16 2.94
C PHE A 244 -1.73 25.92 1.73
N GLU A 245 -1.47 27.19 1.93
CA GLU A 245 -0.72 28.00 0.94
C GLU A 245 0.76 27.60 0.95
N THR A 246 1.36 27.61 -0.22
CA THR A 246 2.78 27.29 -0.37
C THR A 246 3.64 28.49 -0.03
N ASN A 247 4.63 28.34 0.84
CA ASN A 247 5.63 29.36 1.08
C ASN A 247 6.87 29.13 0.20
N GLN A 248 6.82 29.68 -1.01
CA GLN A 248 7.89 29.52 -2.01
C GLN A 248 9.25 30.05 -1.53
N ASP A 249 9.27 31.13 -0.74
CA ASP A 249 10.53 31.70 -0.25
C ASP A 249 11.21 30.78 0.78
N LEU A 250 10.41 30.18 1.68
CA LEU A 250 10.91 29.19 2.62
C LEU A 250 11.48 27.98 1.88
N ARG A 251 10.74 27.44 0.91
CA ARG A 251 11.16 26.25 0.15
C ARG A 251 12.41 26.48 -0.69
N ARG A 252 12.57 27.65 -1.32
CA ARG A 252 13.76 28.02 -2.11
C ARG A 252 15.01 28.22 -1.26
N LYS A 253 14.85 28.75 -0.05
CA LYS A 253 15.96 29.00 0.89
C LYS A 253 16.34 27.77 1.70
N TRP A 254 15.53 26.72 1.64
CA TRP A 254 15.77 25.50 2.39
C TRP A 254 16.81 24.65 1.68
N ASP A 255 18.03 24.76 2.13
CA ASP A 255 19.17 23.99 1.64
C ASP A 255 19.38 22.75 2.51
N ILE A 256 19.33 21.58 1.89
CA ILE A 256 19.47 20.27 2.53
C ILE A 256 20.64 19.56 1.88
N ASP A 257 21.56 19.06 2.68
CA ASP A 257 22.64 18.18 2.25
C ASP A 257 22.43 16.76 2.82
N LEU A 258 22.14 15.81 1.95
CA LEU A 258 22.00 14.40 2.29
C LEU A 258 23.24 13.57 1.95
N GLY A 259 24.23 14.12 1.25
CA GLY A 259 25.47 13.45 0.92
C GLY A 259 25.95 13.66 -0.53
N GLU A 260 27.04 12.95 -0.85
CA GLU A 260 27.83 13.19 -2.08
C GLU A 260 27.37 12.35 -3.28
N SER A 261 26.65 11.25 -3.06
CA SER A 261 26.17 10.43 -4.17
C SER A 261 25.21 11.22 -5.07
N ARG A 262 25.21 10.91 -6.36
CA ARG A 262 24.32 11.57 -7.33
C ARG A 262 22.85 11.46 -6.92
N PHE A 263 22.46 10.33 -6.38
CA PHE A 263 21.12 10.10 -5.88
C PHE A 263 20.79 11.03 -4.68
N GLU A 264 21.67 11.08 -3.68
CA GLU A 264 21.48 11.96 -2.51
C GLU A 264 21.40 13.45 -2.91
N GLN A 265 22.21 13.87 -3.86
CA GLN A 265 22.15 15.24 -4.40
C GLN A 265 20.81 15.55 -5.09
N ILE A 266 20.25 14.59 -5.85
CA ILE A 266 18.94 14.73 -6.48
C ILE A 266 17.84 14.82 -5.43
N VAL A 267 17.86 13.93 -4.43
CA VAL A 267 16.90 13.92 -3.34
C VAL A 267 16.96 15.21 -2.52
N SER A 268 18.17 15.71 -2.20
CA SER A 268 18.38 16.99 -1.50
C SER A 268 17.68 18.15 -2.20
N LYS A 269 17.70 18.19 -3.53
CA LYS A 269 17.01 19.23 -4.32
C LYS A 269 15.50 19.02 -4.43
N LEU A 270 15.04 17.78 -4.38
CA LEU A 270 13.62 17.44 -4.54
C LEU A 270 12.83 17.57 -3.24
N ILE A 271 13.42 17.25 -2.09
CA ILE A 271 12.71 17.30 -0.79
C ILE A 271 12.04 18.66 -0.53
N PRO A 272 12.73 19.82 -0.63
CA PRO A 272 12.10 21.11 -0.41
C PRO A 272 10.92 21.39 -1.36
N LYS A 273 10.94 20.82 -2.55
CA LYS A 273 9.92 21.00 -3.58
C LYS A 273 8.75 20.02 -3.44
N GLN A 274 8.92 18.91 -2.72
CA GLN A 274 7.97 17.81 -2.72
C GLN A 274 7.44 17.41 -1.33
N ILE A 275 8.06 17.91 -0.25
CA ILE A 275 7.55 17.65 1.09
C ILE A 275 6.10 18.18 1.23
N PRO A 276 5.14 17.37 1.74
CA PRO A 276 3.77 17.82 1.95
C PRO A 276 3.67 19.12 2.74
N LYS A 277 2.75 19.99 2.33
CA LYS A 277 2.51 21.27 3.00
C LYS A 277 2.08 21.08 4.45
N SER A 278 1.40 19.99 4.76
CA SER A 278 1.00 19.62 6.13
C SER A 278 2.19 19.48 7.08
N TYR A 279 3.39 19.18 6.59
CA TYR A 279 4.60 19.02 7.41
C TYR A 279 5.47 20.28 7.48
N LEU A 280 5.23 21.22 6.59
CA LEU A 280 5.99 22.46 6.52
C LEU A 280 5.09 23.67 6.84
N GLU A 281 4.34 24.17 5.89
CA GLU A 281 3.49 25.36 6.05
C GLU A 281 2.32 25.12 7.01
N GLY A 282 1.73 23.92 6.97
CA GLY A 282 0.56 23.54 7.74
C GLY A 282 0.84 23.00 9.14
N TYR A 283 2.11 22.72 9.49
CA TYR A 283 2.45 22.00 10.72
C TYR A 283 1.89 22.67 11.98
N LYS A 284 2.13 23.97 12.17
CA LYS A 284 1.63 24.71 13.35
C LYS A 284 0.11 24.77 13.38
N ILE A 285 -0.53 24.96 12.22
CA ILE A 285 -1.99 24.98 12.10
C ILE A 285 -2.60 23.64 12.52
N LEU A 286 -1.98 22.54 12.08
CA LEU A 286 -2.43 21.19 12.47
C LEU A 286 -2.15 20.88 13.94
N LYS A 287 -1.00 21.27 14.46
CA LYS A 287 -0.63 21.08 15.88
C LYS A 287 -1.63 21.77 16.81
N ASP A 288 -2.10 22.97 16.45
CA ASP A 288 -3.02 23.79 17.24
C ASP A 288 -4.49 23.59 16.83
N ASN A 289 -4.80 22.60 15.99
CA ASN A 289 -6.13 22.39 15.44
C ASN A 289 -7.19 22.17 16.54
N PRO A 290 -8.33 22.87 16.48
CA PRO A 290 -9.41 22.73 17.49
C PRO A 290 -9.95 21.31 17.65
N LEU A 291 -9.86 20.46 16.62
CA LEU A 291 -10.30 19.06 16.69
C LEU A 291 -9.51 18.26 17.73
N VAL A 292 -8.20 18.47 17.82
CA VAL A 292 -7.37 17.76 18.81
C VAL A 292 -7.69 18.15 20.25
N LYS A 293 -8.33 19.29 20.48
CA LYS A 293 -8.82 19.69 21.81
C LYS A 293 -9.97 18.82 22.32
N ARG A 294 -10.63 18.07 21.42
CA ARG A 294 -11.68 17.10 21.75
C ARG A 294 -11.12 15.70 22.05
N TRP A 295 -9.84 15.49 21.76
CA TRP A 295 -9.15 14.24 22.03
C TRP A 295 -8.55 14.22 23.43
N PRO A 296 -8.25 13.05 24.02
CA PRO A 296 -7.65 12.98 25.34
C PRO A 296 -6.38 13.80 25.46
N LEU A 297 -6.20 14.52 26.57
CA LEU A 297 -5.01 15.35 26.79
C LEU A 297 -3.73 14.51 26.85
N GLN A 298 -3.77 13.40 27.58
CA GLN A 298 -2.66 12.44 27.68
C GLN A 298 -3.25 11.03 27.81
N PRO A 299 -3.61 10.38 26.69
CA PRO A 299 -4.18 9.04 26.75
C PRO A 299 -3.12 8.04 27.21
N LYS A 300 -3.53 7.04 27.98
CA LYS A 300 -2.67 5.94 28.39
C LYS A 300 -2.19 5.15 27.18
N ILE A 301 -3.13 4.83 26.28
CA ILE A 301 -2.87 4.04 25.06
C ILE A 301 -3.55 4.73 23.87
N ILE A 302 -2.82 4.79 22.76
CA ILE A 302 -3.31 5.20 21.45
C ILE A 302 -3.30 3.97 20.56
N PHE A 303 -4.47 3.54 20.08
CA PHE A 303 -4.60 2.36 19.22
C PHE A 303 -5.09 2.75 17.83
N THR A 304 -4.39 2.26 16.82
CA THR A 304 -4.84 2.36 15.42
C THR A 304 -4.31 1.19 14.59
N SER A 305 -5.04 0.86 13.52
CA SER A 305 -4.56 -0.07 12.50
C SER A 305 -4.04 0.64 11.25
N ASN A 306 -4.43 1.90 10.98
CA ASN A 306 -4.12 2.53 9.69
C ASN A 306 -3.91 4.06 9.72
N SER A 307 -4.50 4.82 10.65
CA SER A 307 -4.44 6.29 10.63
C SER A 307 -3.03 6.87 10.75
N HIS A 308 -2.08 6.11 11.27
CA HIS A 308 -0.66 6.50 11.42
C HIS A 308 0.09 6.67 10.09
N ILE A 309 -0.46 6.19 8.97
CA ILE A 309 0.17 6.31 7.65
C ILE A 309 -0.29 7.58 6.94
N GLY A 310 -1.60 7.79 6.81
CA GLY A 310 -2.18 8.80 5.91
C GLY A 310 -2.84 10.00 6.60
N TYR A 311 -3.15 9.94 7.88
CA TYR A 311 -3.88 11.00 8.57
C TYR A 311 -2.95 11.96 9.32
N ASP A 312 -2.50 13.02 8.68
CA ASP A 312 -1.44 13.91 9.16
C ASP A 312 -1.78 14.61 10.47
N LEU A 313 -3.04 15.04 10.69
CA LEU A 313 -3.48 15.61 11.96
C LEU A 313 -3.29 14.62 13.12
N PHE A 314 -3.67 13.37 12.91
CA PHE A 314 -3.48 12.31 13.90
C PHE A 314 -2.01 12.04 14.16
N LYS A 315 -1.18 11.97 13.11
CA LYS A 315 0.26 11.72 13.24
C LYS A 315 0.94 12.78 14.13
N ILE A 316 0.64 14.07 13.90
CA ILE A 316 1.22 15.18 14.67
C ILE A 316 0.77 15.09 16.14
N TRP A 317 -0.52 14.88 16.39
CA TRP A 317 -1.05 14.75 17.75
C TRP A 317 -0.49 13.53 18.48
N MET A 318 -0.55 12.37 17.85
CA MET A 318 -0.09 11.08 18.38
C MET A 318 1.39 11.12 18.74
N SER A 319 2.23 11.70 17.86
CA SER A 319 3.68 11.83 18.09
C SER A 319 3.98 12.66 19.34
N GLY A 320 3.24 13.76 19.53
CA GLY A 320 3.36 14.58 20.75
C GLY A 320 2.94 13.83 22.01
N LYS A 321 1.88 13.02 21.94
CA LYS A 321 1.41 12.21 23.07
C LYS A 321 2.37 11.08 23.40
N GLN A 322 2.90 10.41 22.38
CA GLN A 322 3.90 9.34 22.55
C GLN A 322 5.19 9.87 23.19
N GLN A 323 5.69 11.03 22.76
CA GLN A 323 6.85 11.68 23.36
C GLN A 323 6.61 12.02 24.85
N ASN A 324 5.36 12.28 25.24
CA ASN A 324 4.96 12.57 26.61
C ASN A 324 4.52 11.31 27.40
N GLY A 325 4.83 10.10 26.92
CA GLY A 325 4.64 8.83 27.63
C GLY A 325 3.39 8.03 27.29
N SER A 326 2.51 8.49 26.36
CA SER A 326 1.44 7.63 25.83
C SER A 326 2.03 6.44 25.08
N GLN A 327 1.40 5.27 25.20
CA GLN A 327 1.81 4.06 24.48
C GLN A 327 1.11 3.99 23.13
N LEU A 328 1.88 3.96 22.04
CA LEU A 328 1.35 3.72 20.69
C LEU A 328 1.24 2.21 20.46
N VAL A 329 0.03 1.73 20.24
CA VAL A 329 -0.28 0.35 19.88
C VAL A 329 -0.78 0.32 18.45
N LEU A 330 0.00 -0.23 17.54
CA LEU A 330 -0.39 -0.46 16.16
C LEU A 330 -0.86 -1.88 15.96
N SER A 331 -1.86 -2.08 15.13
CA SER A 331 -2.35 -3.41 14.78
C SER A 331 -2.19 -3.66 13.29
N GLN A 332 -1.65 -4.83 12.96
CA GLN A 332 -1.59 -5.32 11.58
C GLN A 332 -2.91 -5.10 10.86
N HIS A 333 -2.86 -4.63 9.62
CA HIS A 333 -4.06 -4.33 8.82
C HIS A 333 -4.11 -5.02 7.45
N GLY A 334 -3.05 -5.70 7.03
CA GLY A 334 -2.93 -6.43 5.78
C GLY A 334 -2.42 -7.87 5.96
N GLY A 335 -2.73 -8.75 5.02
CA GLY A 335 -2.35 -10.17 5.11
C GLY A 335 -0.92 -10.49 4.68
N HIS A 336 -0.20 -9.54 4.05
CA HIS A 336 1.18 -9.75 3.63
C HIS A 336 2.20 -9.60 4.78
N TYR A 337 1.80 -8.95 5.88
CA TYR A 337 2.64 -8.78 7.07
C TYR A 337 2.97 -10.12 7.73
N GLY A 338 4.22 -10.29 8.13
CA GLY A 338 4.72 -11.54 8.68
C GLY A 338 4.86 -12.67 7.65
N ILE A 339 4.44 -12.46 6.38
CA ILE A 339 4.54 -13.44 5.30
C ILE A 339 5.56 -13.00 4.25
N GLY A 340 5.43 -11.79 3.71
CA GLY A 340 6.36 -11.26 2.70
C GLY A 340 7.79 -11.15 3.22
N LYS A 341 8.79 -11.34 2.36
CA LYS A 341 10.21 -11.29 2.71
C LYS A 341 10.60 -9.97 3.34
N PHE A 342 10.06 -8.86 2.82
CA PHE A 342 10.24 -7.52 3.36
C PHE A 342 9.04 -6.63 3.05
N SER A 343 8.86 -5.55 3.81
CA SER A 343 7.82 -4.56 3.61
C SER A 343 8.17 -3.26 4.34
N PHE A 344 8.30 -2.17 3.62
CA PHE A 344 8.54 -0.85 4.21
C PHE A 344 7.51 -0.48 5.28
N HIS A 345 6.23 -0.80 5.03
CA HIS A 345 5.17 -0.52 6.02
C HIS A 345 5.34 -1.32 7.31
N GLU A 346 5.63 -2.62 7.19
CA GLU A 346 5.85 -3.47 8.37
C GLU A 346 7.02 -2.95 9.21
N ASP A 347 8.14 -2.64 8.56
CA ASP A 347 9.33 -2.14 9.25
C ASP A 347 9.07 -0.78 9.91
N HIS A 348 8.37 0.13 9.24
CA HIS A 348 7.98 1.42 9.80
C HIS A 348 7.04 1.25 11.00
N GLU A 349 6.03 0.39 10.90
CA GLU A 349 5.05 0.14 11.96
C GLU A 349 5.71 -0.52 13.18
N VAL A 350 6.56 -1.51 12.97
CA VAL A 350 7.30 -2.18 14.05
C VAL A 350 8.25 -1.21 14.74
N THR A 351 8.94 -0.34 13.97
CA THR A 351 9.89 0.63 14.53
C THR A 351 9.21 1.74 15.33
N THR A 352 8.02 2.17 14.93
CA THR A 352 7.33 3.32 15.56
C THR A 352 6.43 2.94 16.71
N ALA A 353 5.91 1.71 16.72
CA ALA A 353 4.99 1.24 17.75
C ALA A 353 5.70 0.92 19.07
N ASN A 354 5.11 1.30 20.20
CA ASN A 354 5.49 0.72 21.48
C ASN A 354 5.07 -0.76 21.56
N ARG A 355 3.97 -1.12 20.87
CA ARG A 355 3.50 -2.49 20.65
C ARG A 355 2.89 -2.62 19.28
N TYR A 356 3.32 -3.65 18.56
CA TYR A 356 2.78 -4.02 17.26
C TYR A 356 2.00 -5.33 17.38
N LEU A 357 0.68 -5.28 17.24
CA LEU A 357 -0.20 -6.46 17.36
C LEU A 357 -0.33 -7.17 16.02
N THR A 358 0.20 -8.39 15.93
CA THR A 358 0.11 -9.23 14.73
C THR A 358 -1.16 -10.08 14.73
N TRP A 359 -1.43 -10.73 13.61
CA TRP A 359 -2.53 -11.68 13.49
C TRP A 359 -2.16 -13.12 13.90
N GLY A 360 -1.15 -13.26 14.80
CA GLY A 360 -0.72 -14.53 15.39
C GLY A 360 0.76 -14.83 15.24
N TRP A 361 1.44 -14.27 14.23
CA TRP A 361 2.87 -14.51 14.00
C TRP A 361 3.75 -13.79 15.03
N LYS A 362 4.94 -14.33 15.23
CA LYS A 362 5.97 -13.84 16.16
C LYS A 362 7.15 -13.29 15.38
N ASP A 363 7.82 -12.31 15.95
CA ASP A 363 9.12 -11.86 15.50
C ASP A 363 10.12 -11.95 16.67
N PRO A 364 11.09 -12.88 16.60
CA PRO A 364 12.09 -13.02 17.67
C PRO A 364 13.03 -11.83 17.80
N GLN A 365 13.19 -11.02 16.75
CA GLN A 365 14.11 -9.88 16.71
C GLN A 365 13.50 -8.64 17.38
N HIS A 366 12.17 -8.52 17.38
CA HIS A 366 11.45 -7.35 17.87
C HIS A 366 10.52 -7.70 19.04
N LYS A 367 10.94 -7.37 20.27
CA LYS A 367 10.18 -7.66 21.51
C LYS A 367 8.82 -6.95 21.60
N ASN A 368 8.65 -5.86 20.87
CA ASN A 368 7.39 -5.10 20.78
C ASN A 368 6.38 -5.73 19.81
N VAL A 369 6.75 -6.75 19.05
CA VAL A 369 5.84 -7.53 18.18
C VAL A 369 5.11 -8.57 19.04
N ILE A 370 3.80 -8.34 19.20
CA ILE A 370 2.95 -9.13 20.10
C ILE A 370 1.96 -9.96 19.29
N PRO A 371 2.05 -11.30 19.32
CA PRO A 371 1.06 -12.17 18.71
C PRO A 371 -0.32 -11.96 19.33
N SER A 372 -1.30 -11.62 18.50
CA SER A 372 -2.66 -11.33 18.92
C SER A 372 -3.69 -12.03 18.03
N VAL A 373 -4.95 -11.73 18.24
CA VAL A 373 -6.04 -12.17 17.37
C VAL A 373 -6.16 -11.28 16.13
N CYS A 374 -6.57 -11.84 15.00
CA CYS A 374 -6.83 -11.06 13.81
C CYS A 374 -8.00 -10.11 14.02
N VAL A 375 -7.74 -8.79 14.07
CA VAL A 375 -8.78 -7.77 14.31
C VAL A 375 -9.87 -7.75 13.23
N LYS A 376 -9.55 -8.18 12.01
CA LYS A 376 -10.49 -8.20 10.87
C LYS A 376 -11.40 -9.42 10.85
N TYR A 377 -10.89 -10.61 11.17
CA TYR A 377 -11.59 -11.88 10.99
C TYR A 377 -11.66 -12.72 12.26
N GLY A 378 -10.92 -12.41 13.29
CA GLY A 378 -10.77 -13.20 14.51
C GLY A 378 -12.08 -13.51 15.25
N ASN A 379 -13.11 -12.69 15.02
CA ASN A 379 -14.46 -12.83 15.59
C ASN A 379 -15.52 -13.31 14.59
N GLN A 380 -15.16 -13.57 13.34
CA GLN A 380 -16.14 -13.93 12.30
C GLN A 380 -16.47 -15.41 12.35
N LYS A 381 -17.78 -15.71 12.21
CA LYS A 381 -18.25 -17.08 12.07
C LYS A 381 -18.03 -17.59 10.64
N LYS A 382 -17.85 -18.91 10.50
CA LYS A 382 -17.83 -19.59 9.22
C LYS A 382 -19.08 -19.25 8.41
N ILE A 383 -18.94 -19.19 7.11
CA ILE A 383 -20.05 -18.97 6.18
C ILE A 383 -20.41 -20.33 5.58
N LYS A 384 -21.71 -20.62 5.48
CA LYS A 384 -22.15 -21.76 4.67
C LYS A 384 -21.83 -21.41 3.21
N TRP A 385 -20.85 -22.09 2.63
CA TRP A 385 -20.47 -21.90 1.24
C TRP A 385 -21.46 -22.59 0.29
N ASP A 386 -21.50 -22.12 -0.95
CA ASP A 386 -22.43 -22.61 -1.95
C ASP A 386 -21.77 -23.74 -2.76
N ARG A 387 -22.29 -24.96 -2.62
CA ARG A 387 -21.83 -26.15 -3.37
C ARG A 387 -22.08 -26.01 -4.87
N ASP A 388 -23.15 -25.30 -5.24
CA ASP A 388 -23.59 -25.07 -6.60
C ASP A 388 -23.11 -23.68 -7.12
N GLY A 389 -22.30 -23.00 -6.34
CA GLY A 389 -21.73 -21.71 -6.68
C GLY A 389 -20.68 -21.77 -7.78
N ASP A 390 -20.06 -20.63 -8.07
CA ASP A 390 -19.06 -20.49 -9.14
C ASP A 390 -17.62 -20.47 -8.60
N LEU A 391 -16.67 -20.64 -9.49
CA LEU A 391 -15.26 -20.33 -9.22
C LEU A 391 -15.09 -18.81 -9.15
N LEU A 392 -14.40 -18.33 -8.13
CA LEU A 392 -14.04 -16.93 -7.97
C LEU A 392 -12.52 -16.74 -8.05
N LEU A 393 -12.04 -16.16 -9.14
CA LEU A 393 -10.66 -15.72 -9.29
C LEU A 393 -10.51 -14.28 -8.80
N VAL A 394 -9.68 -14.05 -7.78
CA VAL A 394 -9.47 -12.71 -7.21
C VAL A 394 -8.11 -12.15 -7.59
N GLN A 395 -8.14 -10.97 -8.19
CA GLN A 395 -6.99 -10.27 -8.73
C GLN A 395 -6.64 -9.05 -7.88
N ASN A 396 -5.33 -8.80 -7.70
CA ASN A 396 -4.79 -7.54 -7.20
C ASN A 396 -4.56 -6.54 -8.36
N SER A 397 -4.36 -5.28 -8.01
CA SER A 397 -3.89 -4.25 -8.94
C SER A 397 -2.81 -3.41 -8.27
N MET A 398 -1.76 -3.10 -9.01
CA MET A 398 -0.63 -2.30 -8.58
C MET A 398 -0.52 -1.08 -9.48
N HIS A 399 0.09 -0.01 -8.98
CA HIS A 399 0.33 1.18 -9.79
C HIS A 399 1.25 0.90 -10.98
N ARG A 400 1.04 1.61 -12.10
CA ARG A 400 1.93 1.51 -13.27
C ARG A 400 3.36 1.93 -12.92
N TYR A 401 3.50 2.92 -12.09
CA TYR A 401 4.78 3.33 -11.52
C TYR A 401 4.98 2.67 -10.15
N SER A 402 6.19 2.22 -9.83
CA SER A 402 6.49 1.74 -8.48
C SER A 402 6.25 2.85 -7.44
N TYR A 403 5.88 2.49 -6.22
CA TYR A 403 5.57 3.48 -5.18
C TYR A 403 6.22 3.16 -3.84
N TRP A 404 5.98 2.01 -3.21
CA TRP A 404 6.69 1.59 -2.02
C TRP A 404 7.16 0.14 -2.17
N MET A 405 8.30 -0.15 -1.57
CA MET A 405 8.95 -1.44 -1.77
C MET A 405 8.47 -2.47 -0.75
N TYR A 406 8.00 -3.58 -1.27
CA TYR A 406 7.66 -4.80 -0.53
C TYR A 406 7.67 -5.98 -1.49
N SER A 407 7.64 -7.20 -0.95
CA SER A 407 7.62 -8.43 -1.74
C SER A 407 6.32 -8.57 -2.53
N SER A 408 6.28 -7.98 -3.71
CA SER A 408 5.15 -8.02 -4.65
C SER A 408 5.60 -7.70 -6.07
N SER A 409 4.75 -7.96 -7.06
CA SER A 409 4.96 -7.43 -8.42
C SER A 409 5.06 -5.91 -8.38
N GLN A 410 6.08 -5.36 -9.02
CA GLN A 410 6.31 -3.93 -9.11
C GLN A 410 6.15 -3.45 -10.55
N SER A 411 5.46 -2.33 -10.78
CA SER A 411 5.39 -1.66 -12.08
C SER A 411 5.15 -2.61 -13.26
N SER A 412 6.07 -2.71 -14.23
CA SER A 412 5.98 -3.55 -15.45
C SER A 412 5.68 -5.03 -15.16
N GLN A 413 6.11 -5.55 -14.02
CA GLN A 413 5.89 -6.96 -13.62
C GLN A 413 4.41 -7.33 -13.44
N VAL A 414 3.53 -6.33 -13.34
CA VAL A 414 2.07 -6.56 -13.31
C VAL A 414 1.57 -7.23 -14.58
N LEU A 415 2.24 -7.04 -15.71
CA LEU A 415 1.88 -7.73 -16.95
C LEU A 415 2.18 -9.24 -16.90
N ASP A 416 3.27 -9.64 -16.29
CA ASP A 416 3.58 -11.06 -16.06
C ASP A 416 2.61 -11.67 -15.05
N TYR A 417 2.31 -10.95 -13.97
CA TYR A 417 1.28 -11.34 -13.02
C TYR A 417 -0.09 -11.55 -13.69
N LEU A 418 -0.48 -10.69 -14.62
CA LEU A 418 -1.72 -10.84 -15.40
C LEU A 418 -1.66 -12.04 -16.35
N LYS A 419 -0.51 -12.28 -16.99
CA LYS A 419 -0.28 -13.42 -17.86
C LYS A 419 -0.44 -14.74 -17.11
N ASP A 420 0.05 -14.87 -15.89
CA ASP A 420 -0.14 -16.05 -15.05
C ASP A 420 -1.63 -16.35 -14.82
N GLN A 421 -2.44 -15.31 -14.62
CA GLN A 421 -3.90 -15.47 -14.43
C GLN A 421 -4.59 -15.90 -15.73
N PHE A 422 -4.17 -15.36 -16.86
CA PHE A 422 -4.67 -15.79 -18.17
C PHE A 422 -4.29 -17.25 -18.46
N THR A 423 -3.06 -17.64 -18.11
CA THR A 423 -2.61 -19.04 -18.22
C THR A 423 -3.46 -19.96 -17.35
N PHE A 424 -3.70 -19.60 -16.09
CA PHE A 424 -4.60 -20.33 -15.20
C PHE A 424 -5.98 -20.52 -15.84
N TYR A 425 -6.62 -19.44 -16.30
CA TYR A 425 -7.96 -19.50 -16.87
C TYR A 425 -8.02 -20.32 -18.15
N LYS A 426 -7.02 -20.20 -19.04
CA LYS A 426 -6.90 -21.01 -20.28
C LYS A 426 -6.81 -22.52 -20.00
N SER A 427 -6.16 -22.90 -18.89
CA SER A 427 -5.92 -24.30 -18.51
C SER A 427 -7.11 -24.93 -17.78
N LEU A 428 -8.18 -24.17 -17.49
CA LEU A 428 -9.43 -24.70 -16.97
C LEU A 428 -10.24 -25.40 -18.08
N ASN A 429 -10.93 -26.50 -17.72
CA ASN A 429 -11.91 -27.14 -18.58
C ASN A 429 -13.07 -26.18 -18.92
N SER A 430 -13.70 -26.35 -20.07
CA SER A 430 -14.81 -25.48 -20.53
C SER A 430 -15.94 -25.34 -19.51
N GLU A 431 -16.35 -26.43 -18.86
CA GLU A 431 -17.35 -26.41 -17.80
C GLU A 431 -16.97 -25.47 -16.64
N VAL A 432 -15.70 -25.48 -16.23
CA VAL A 432 -15.20 -24.61 -15.15
C VAL A 432 -15.08 -23.17 -15.63
N GLN A 433 -14.61 -22.95 -16.88
CA GLN A 433 -14.55 -21.62 -17.47
C GLN A 433 -15.92 -20.95 -17.53
N ASP A 434 -16.96 -21.67 -17.96
CA ASP A 434 -18.33 -21.17 -18.05
C ASP A 434 -18.94 -20.78 -16.67
N ARG A 435 -18.36 -21.33 -15.60
CA ARG A 435 -18.73 -21.05 -14.21
C ARG A 435 -17.67 -20.29 -13.43
N SER A 436 -16.86 -19.49 -14.12
CA SER A 436 -15.79 -18.70 -13.51
C SER A 436 -16.12 -17.21 -13.53
N ASN A 437 -15.90 -16.57 -12.39
CA ASN A 437 -16.02 -15.12 -12.20
C ASN A 437 -14.66 -14.53 -11.82
N VAL A 438 -14.35 -13.35 -12.35
CA VAL A 438 -13.17 -12.58 -11.96
C VAL A 438 -13.58 -11.40 -11.11
N LYS A 439 -12.96 -11.26 -9.95
CA LYS A 439 -13.07 -10.10 -9.08
C LYS A 439 -11.81 -9.25 -9.20
N LEU A 440 -11.91 -8.14 -9.92
CA LEU A 440 -10.85 -7.16 -10.04
C LEU A 440 -10.73 -6.33 -8.76
N TYR A 441 -9.55 -5.75 -8.55
CA TYR A 441 -9.34 -4.77 -7.50
C TYR A 441 -10.23 -3.53 -7.74
N PRO A 442 -10.72 -2.85 -6.68
CA PRO A 442 -11.65 -1.73 -6.82
C PRO A 442 -11.14 -0.61 -7.72
N GLN A 443 -9.83 -0.33 -7.68
CA GLN A 443 -9.19 0.69 -8.50
C GLN A 443 -8.33 0.05 -9.60
N ASP A 444 -8.46 0.58 -10.81
CA ASP A 444 -7.53 0.30 -11.89
C ASP A 444 -6.45 1.39 -11.88
N TYR A 445 -5.23 0.98 -11.64
CA TYR A 445 -4.10 1.91 -11.58
C TYR A 445 -3.46 2.17 -12.95
N GLY A 446 -4.26 2.07 -14.04
CA GLY A 446 -3.89 2.37 -15.40
C GLY A 446 -3.38 1.19 -16.22
N TRP A 447 -3.51 -0.03 -15.72
CA TRP A 447 -3.20 -1.24 -16.47
C TRP A 447 -4.36 -1.74 -17.32
N GLU A 448 -5.57 -1.20 -17.13
CA GLU A 448 -6.76 -1.54 -17.88
C GLU A 448 -7.12 -3.04 -17.83
N HIS A 449 -7.04 -3.61 -16.61
CA HIS A 449 -7.24 -5.05 -16.38
C HIS A 449 -8.55 -5.57 -16.97
N GLU A 450 -9.66 -4.86 -16.78
CA GLU A 450 -10.96 -5.29 -17.30
C GLU A 450 -10.98 -5.38 -18.83
N ARG A 451 -10.40 -4.39 -19.50
CA ARG A 451 -10.31 -4.38 -20.95
C ARG A 451 -9.45 -5.53 -21.46
N ARG A 452 -8.28 -5.77 -20.83
CA ARG A 452 -7.38 -6.88 -21.18
C ARG A 452 -8.05 -8.24 -21.00
N TRP A 453 -8.79 -8.44 -19.90
CA TRP A 453 -9.56 -9.66 -19.69
C TRP A 453 -10.61 -9.87 -20.78
N LYS A 454 -11.40 -8.85 -21.13
CA LYS A 454 -12.47 -8.94 -22.13
C LYS A 454 -11.95 -9.12 -23.56
N GLU A 455 -10.81 -8.53 -23.89
CA GLU A 455 -10.17 -8.73 -25.19
C GLU A 455 -9.62 -10.16 -25.34
N GLU A 456 -9.03 -10.73 -24.29
CA GLU A 456 -8.48 -12.10 -24.32
C GLU A 456 -9.58 -13.16 -24.16
N PHE A 457 -10.58 -12.90 -23.32
CA PHE A 457 -11.68 -13.81 -23.00
C PHE A 457 -13.04 -13.10 -23.04
N PRO A 458 -13.66 -12.94 -24.22
CA PRO A 458 -14.88 -12.15 -24.38
C PRO A 458 -16.07 -12.60 -23.54
N LYS A 459 -16.13 -13.90 -23.16
CA LYS A 459 -17.24 -14.47 -22.38
C LYS A 459 -17.04 -14.37 -20.87
N ILE A 460 -15.85 -13.97 -20.39
CA ILE A 460 -15.54 -13.95 -18.96
C ILE A 460 -16.48 -13.03 -18.19
N GLN A 461 -16.98 -13.49 -17.05
CA GLN A 461 -17.78 -12.67 -16.15
C GLN A 461 -16.86 -11.90 -15.18
N ILE A 462 -16.95 -10.58 -15.26
CA ILE A 462 -16.22 -9.70 -14.34
C ILE A 462 -17.23 -9.12 -13.35
N LEU A 463 -17.01 -9.39 -12.07
CA LEU A 463 -17.91 -8.92 -11.01
C LEU A 463 -17.75 -7.43 -10.76
N ASP A 464 -18.84 -6.79 -10.34
CA ASP A 464 -18.82 -5.40 -9.90
C ASP A 464 -17.71 -5.16 -8.88
N ARG A 465 -16.83 -4.19 -9.20
CA ARG A 465 -15.65 -3.85 -8.39
C ARG A 465 -16.01 -3.37 -6.98
N GLN A 466 -17.20 -2.80 -6.78
CA GLN A 466 -17.65 -2.28 -5.49
C GLN A 466 -18.37 -3.32 -4.62
N LYS A 467 -18.74 -4.47 -5.19
CA LYS A 467 -19.41 -5.54 -4.44
C LYS A 467 -18.50 -6.08 -3.34
N GLN A 468 -19.01 -6.13 -2.12
CA GLN A 468 -18.26 -6.56 -0.95
C GLN A 468 -17.88 -8.05 -1.01
N MET A 469 -16.64 -8.40 -0.66
CA MET A 469 -16.13 -9.77 -0.69
C MET A 469 -17.03 -10.74 0.07
N LYS A 470 -17.47 -10.38 1.27
CA LYS A 470 -18.35 -11.23 2.09
C LYS A 470 -19.68 -11.60 1.40
N GLN A 471 -20.20 -10.77 0.51
CA GLN A 471 -21.41 -11.08 -0.27
C GLN A 471 -21.09 -12.03 -1.41
N ILE A 472 -19.93 -11.87 -2.05
CA ILE A 472 -19.48 -12.72 -3.14
C ILE A 472 -19.19 -14.13 -2.64
N LEU A 473 -18.49 -14.24 -1.50
CA LEU A 473 -18.13 -15.53 -0.91
C LEU A 473 -19.33 -16.44 -0.58
N LYS A 474 -20.53 -15.88 -0.41
CA LYS A 474 -21.74 -16.69 -0.18
C LYS A 474 -22.21 -17.48 -1.41
N THR A 475 -21.82 -17.07 -2.59
CA THR A 475 -22.16 -17.71 -3.88
C THR A 475 -20.92 -18.32 -4.55
N THR A 476 -19.83 -18.45 -3.79
CA THR A 476 -18.56 -18.99 -4.29
C THR A 476 -18.45 -20.46 -3.92
N ARG A 477 -18.24 -21.33 -4.92
CA ARG A 477 -17.93 -22.76 -4.74
C ARG A 477 -16.45 -22.96 -4.43
N LEU A 478 -15.58 -22.27 -5.17
CA LEU A 478 -14.14 -22.38 -5.06
C LEU A 478 -13.48 -21.02 -5.23
N PHE A 479 -12.69 -20.62 -4.25
CA PHE A 479 -11.97 -19.34 -4.24
C PHE A 479 -10.54 -19.53 -4.71
N ILE A 480 -10.08 -18.72 -5.65
CA ILE A 480 -8.72 -18.70 -6.16
C ILE A 480 -8.06 -17.35 -5.82
N SER A 481 -7.02 -17.38 -5.01
CA SER A 481 -6.18 -16.21 -4.73
C SER A 481 -4.93 -16.24 -5.58
N THR A 482 -4.55 -15.08 -6.14
CA THR A 482 -3.40 -14.97 -7.06
C THR A 482 -2.26 -14.13 -6.48
N TYR A 483 -2.32 -13.74 -5.21
CA TYR A 483 -1.39 -12.81 -4.60
C TYR A 483 -1.32 -12.95 -3.08
N ASN A 484 -0.19 -12.53 -2.50
CA ASN A 484 0.01 -12.53 -1.06
C ASN A 484 -0.61 -11.29 -0.40
N ALA A 485 -1.88 -11.41 0.04
CA ALA A 485 -2.55 -10.37 0.82
C ALA A 485 -3.70 -10.93 1.67
N THR A 486 -4.69 -10.10 1.96
CA THR A 486 -5.72 -10.39 2.97
C THR A 486 -6.79 -11.39 2.50
N THR A 487 -7.06 -11.48 1.20
CA THR A 487 -8.27 -12.15 0.69
C THR A 487 -8.28 -13.66 0.86
N PHE A 488 -7.13 -14.34 0.72
CA PHE A 488 -7.06 -15.79 0.96
C PHE A 488 -7.14 -16.14 2.45
N LEU A 489 -6.63 -15.27 3.32
CA LEU A 489 -6.80 -15.42 4.76
C LEU A 489 -8.27 -15.28 5.15
N GLU A 490 -8.98 -14.32 4.52
CA GLU A 490 -10.41 -14.12 4.73
C GLU A 490 -11.21 -15.35 4.28
N SER A 491 -11.01 -15.84 3.05
CA SER A 491 -11.75 -16.98 2.52
C SER A 491 -11.54 -18.24 3.37
N MET A 492 -10.28 -18.58 3.69
CA MET A 492 -9.98 -19.73 4.56
C MET A 492 -10.54 -19.55 5.98
N SER A 493 -10.46 -18.33 6.55
CA SER A 493 -11.03 -18.03 7.89
C SER A 493 -12.55 -18.20 7.93
N LEU A 494 -13.23 -17.98 6.81
CA LEU A 494 -14.67 -18.14 6.65
C LEU A 494 -15.08 -19.57 6.24
N ASP A 495 -14.10 -20.48 6.12
CA ASP A 495 -14.26 -21.89 5.72
C ASP A 495 -14.73 -22.07 4.26
N ILE A 496 -14.28 -21.19 3.37
CA ILE A 496 -14.52 -21.31 1.93
C ILE A 496 -13.39 -22.13 1.31
N PRO A 497 -13.70 -23.16 0.47
CA PRO A 497 -12.68 -23.88 -0.28
C PRO A 497 -11.79 -22.93 -1.06
N THR A 498 -10.48 -22.98 -0.83
CA THR A 498 -9.52 -21.99 -1.32
C THR A 498 -8.30 -22.66 -1.92
N LEU A 499 -7.91 -22.23 -3.11
CA LEU A 499 -6.61 -22.47 -3.71
C LEU A 499 -5.86 -21.15 -3.88
N ILE A 500 -4.56 -21.23 -3.88
CA ILE A 500 -3.67 -20.09 -3.94
C ILE A 500 -2.59 -20.39 -4.96
N PHE A 501 -2.34 -19.47 -5.88
CA PHE A 501 -1.14 -19.53 -6.69
C PHE A 501 -0.52 -18.16 -6.88
N TRP A 502 0.81 -18.10 -6.95
CA TRP A 502 1.56 -16.93 -7.40
C TRP A 502 2.98 -17.30 -7.80
N ASN A 503 3.59 -16.45 -8.61
CA ASN A 503 4.99 -16.58 -8.99
C ASN A 503 5.89 -16.18 -7.81
N PRO A 504 6.74 -17.09 -7.27
CA PRO A 504 7.61 -16.80 -6.13
C PRO A 504 8.69 -15.76 -6.44
N ASN A 505 8.94 -15.45 -7.72
CA ASN A 505 9.86 -14.39 -8.09
C ASN A 505 9.30 -12.99 -7.82
N HIS A 506 7.96 -12.85 -7.82
CA HIS A 506 7.31 -11.58 -7.53
C HIS A 506 6.77 -11.50 -6.10
N TRP A 507 6.37 -12.65 -5.52
CA TRP A 507 5.76 -12.73 -4.19
C TRP A 507 6.64 -13.56 -3.26
N GLU A 508 7.84 -13.03 -2.96
CA GLU A 508 8.76 -13.71 -2.05
C GLU A 508 8.21 -13.77 -0.63
N ILE A 509 8.34 -14.93 -0.01
CA ILE A 509 7.99 -15.12 1.41
C ILE A 509 9.25 -15.21 2.26
N ARG A 510 9.15 -14.80 3.53
CA ARG A 510 10.24 -14.89 4.51
C ARG A 510 10.47 -16.34 4.95
N GLU A 511 11.66 -16.63 5.47
CA GLU A 511 12.05 -17.98 5.88
C GLU A 511 11.10 -18.57 6.92
N GLU A 512 10.62 -17.75 7.87
CA GLU A 512 9.71 -18.16 8.92
C GLU A 512 8.32 -18.56 8.41
N ALA A 513 7.94 -18.06 7.22
CA ALA A 513 6.67 -18.39 6.59
C ALA A 513 6.73 -19.67 5.74
N LYS A 514 7.91 -20.05 5.24
CA LYS A 514 8.08 -21.22 4.34
C LYS A 514 7.46 -22.51 4.90
N PRO A 515 7.70 -22.93 6.15
CA PRO A 515 7.14 -24.19 6.67
C PRO A 515 5.59 -24.23 6.68
N TYR A 516 4.95 -23.08 6.71
CA TYR A 516 3.49 -22.99 6.66
C TYR A 516 2.97 -23.08 5.23
N PHE A 517 3.66 -22.47 4.27
CA PHE A 517 3.34 -22.58 2.84
C PHE A 517 3.68 -23.96 2.29
N ASP A 518 4.77 -24.58 2.73
CA ASP A 518 5.12 -25.97 2.38
C ASP A 518 3.99 -26.92 2.84
N GLY A 519 3.47 -26.72 4.06
CA GLY A 519 2.32 -27.48 4.54
C GLY A 519 1.03 -27.28 3.73
N LEU A 520 0.81 -26.09 3.15
CA LEU A 520 -0.29 -25.85 2.20
C LEU A 520 -0.01 -26.46 0.82
N LYS A 521 1.25 -26.45 0.37
CA LYS A 521 1.69 -27.07 -0.89
C LYS A 521 1.53 -28.60 -0.85
N GLU A 522 1.97 -29.25 0.22
CA GLU A 522 1.82 -30.70 0.43
C GLU A 522 0.37 -31.19 0.37
N VAL A 523 -0.58 -30.37 0.77
CA VAL A 523 -2.02 -30.73 0.74
C VAL A 523 -2.76 -30.18 -0.49
N GLY A 524 -2.04 -29.61 -1.45
CA GLY A 524 -2.60 -29.13 -2.71
C GLY A 524 -3.46 -27.88 -2.57
N ILE A 525 -3.09 -26.93 -1.71
CA ILE A 525 -3.73 -25.61 -1.57
C ILE A 525 -2.90 -24.50 -2.19
N PHE A 526 -1.57 -24.52 -2.04
CA PHE A 526 -0.66 -23.53 -2.57
C PHE A 526 0.15 -24.05 -3.75
N PHE A 527 0.27 -23.23 -4.80
CA PHE A 527 0.97 -23.54 -6.04
C PHE A 527 1.84 -22.36 -6.46
N GLU A 528 2.99 -22.67 -7.05
CA GLU A 528 3.90 -21.67 -7.64
C GLU A 528 3.73 -21.54 -9.16
N ASN A 529 2.85 -22.36 -9.72
CA ASN A 529 2.57 -22.43 -11.15
C ASN A 529 1.05 -22.40 -11.40
N PRO A 530 0.56 -21.52 -12.31
CA PRO A 530 -0.86 -21.39 -12.61
C PRO A 530 -1.47 -22.66 -13.27
N ASP A 531 -0.71 -23.37 -14.13
CA ASP A 531 -1.19 -24.58 -14.80
C ASP A 531 -1.41 -25.75 -13.82
N GLU A 532 -0.51 -25.89 -12.83
CA GLU A 532 -0.65 -26.91 -11.79
C GLU A 532 -1.90 -26.64 -10.92
N CYS A 533 -2.13 -25.39 -10.57
CA CYS A 533 -3.34 -25.00 -9.86
C CYS A 533 -4.60 -25.32 -10.68
N ALA A 534 -4.62 -24.96 -11.96
CA ALA A 534 -5.75 -25.23 -12.86
C ALA A 534 -6.02 -26.74 -13.02
N LYS A 535 -4.98 -27.59 -13.13
CA LYS A 535 -5.14 -29.06 -13.15
C LYS A 535 -5.86 -29.58 -11.91
N VAL A 536 -5.47 -29.09 -10.73
CA VAL A 536 -6.14 -29.47 -9.48
C VAL A 536 -7.58 -28.99 -9.48
N VAL A 537 -7.85 -27.75 -9.91
CA VAL A 537 -9.24 -27.25 -10.03
C VAL A 537 -10.09 -28.17 -10.89
N ASN A 538 -9.61 -28.54 -12.09
CA ASN A 538 -10.31 -29.45 -13.00
C ASN A 538 -10.59 -30.82 -12.38
N GLN A 539 -9.67 -31.37 -11.59
CA GLN A 539 -9.82 -32.65 -10.92
C GLN A 539 -10.85 -32.62 -9.80
N ILE A 540 -10.89 -31.53 -9.03
CA ILE A 540 -11.74 -31.44 -7.83
C ILE A 540 -13.11 -30.82 -8.10
N TRP A 541 -13.32 -30.25 -9.29
CA TRP A 541 -14.51 -29.46 -9.60
C TRP A 541 -15.82 -30.14 -9.25
N ASN A 542 -15.96 -31.43 -9.52
CA ASN A 542 -17.16 -32.19 -9.25
C ASN A 542 -17.31 -32.63 -7.79
N ASP A 543 -16.23 -32.54 -6.97
CA ASP A 543 -16.29 -32.94 -5.55
C ASP A 543 -15.35 -32.05 -4.69
N VAL A 544 -15.59 -30.73 -4.74
CA VAL A 544 -14.84 -29.75 -3.94
C VAL A 544 -15.02 -29.99 -2.44
N GLU A 545 -16.17 -30.53 -2.02
CA GLU A 545 -16.47 -30.74 -0.60
C GLU A 545 -15.56 -31.80 0.03
N THR A 546 -15.49 -32.99 -0.55
CA THR A 546 -14.63 -34.08 -0.06
C THR A 546 -13.18 -33.68 -0.09
N TRP A 547 -12.77 -32.95 -1.15
CA TRP A 547 -11.44 -32.41 -1.25
C TRP A 547 -11.17 -31.43 -0.10
N TRP A 548 -12.02 -30.43 0.13
CA TRP A 548 -11.78 -29.38 1.13
C TRP A 548 -11.77 -29.93 2.56
N TYR A 549 -12.72 -30.81 2.92
CA TYR A 549 -12.84 -31.35 4.26
C TYR A 549 -11.95 -32.57 4.55
N ASN A 550 -10.98 -32.87 3.68
CA ASN A 550 -9.95 -33.86 3.99
C ASN A 550 -9.23 -33.49 5.29
N LYS A 551 -9.09 -34.43 6.23
CA LYS A 551 -8.53 -34.20 7.57
C LYS A 551 -7.12 -33.58 7.54
N LYS A 552 -6.21 -34.10 6.66
CA LYS A 552 -4.84 -33.58 6.55
C LYS A 552 -4.86 -32.13 6.05
N ARG A 553 -5.71 -31.82 5.08
CA ARG A 553 -5.86 -30.47 4.53
C ARG A 553 -6.39 -29.49 5.57
N GLN A 554 -7.46 -29.84 6.30
CA GLN A 554 -8.02 -29.00 7.36
C GLN A 554 -7.03 -28.75 8.50
N SER A 555 -6.17 -29.74 8.81
CA SER A 555 -5.10 -29.58 9.80
C SER A 555 -4.08 -28.54 9.33
N SER A 556 -3.63 -28.59 8.08
CA SER A 556 -2.70 -27.61 7.49
C SER A 556 -3.31 -26.20 7.44
N VAL A 557 -4.57 -26.06 7.03
CA VAL A 557 -5.31 -24.79 7.04
C VAL A 557 -5.40 -24.22 8.46
N THR A 558 -5.74 -25.03 9.44
CA THR A 558 -5.84 -24.61 10.84
C THR A 558 -4.49 -24.13 11.38
N LYS A 559 -3.40 -24.87 11.10
CA LYS A 559 -2.04 -24.49 11.48
C LYS A 559 -1.66 -23.15 10.87
N PHE A 560 -1.94 -22.96 9.58
CA PHE A 560 -1.67 -21.73 8.85
C PHE A 560 -2.46 -20.54 9.41
N LEU A 561 -3.76 -20.69 9.62
CA LEU A 561 -4.62 -19.64 10.16
C LEU A 561 -4.25 -19.24 11.59
N ASN A 562 -3.86 -20.20 12.44
CA ASN A 562 -3.38 -19.87 13.79
C ASN A 562 -2.14 -19.00 13.80
N GLN A 563 -1.34 -19.06 12.74
CA GLN A 563 -0.14 -18.24 12.58
C GLN A 563 -0.44 -16.87 11.95
N TYR A 564 -1.31 -16.80 10.93
CA TYR A 564 -1.44 -15.60 10.08
C TYR A 564 -2.84 -14.96 10.08
N ALA A 565 -3.83 -15.59 10.72
CA ALA A 565 -5.19 -15.06 10.84
C ALA A 565 -5.89 -15.63 12.08
N LYS A 566 -5.19 -15.59 13.22
CA LYS A 566 -5.62 -16.22 14.47
C LYS A 566 -7.02 -15.80 14.87
N LYS A 567 -7.90 -16.78 15.08
CA LYS A 567 -9.26 -16.62 15.62
C LYS A 567 -9.29 -16.94 17.12
N SER A 568 -10.28 -16.38 17.82
CA SER A 568 -10.52 -16.71 19.23
C SER A 568 -12.00 -16.60 19.57
N GLU A 569 -12.49 -17.56 20.36
CA GLU A 569 -13.82 -17.48 20.97
C GLU A 569 -13.89 -16.37 22.02
N ASN A 570 -12.78 -16.12 22.71
CA ASN A 570 -12.63 -15.04 23.70
C ASN A 570 -12.00 -13.78 23.10
N PHE A 571 -12.38 -13.43 21.87
CA PHE A 571 -11.78 -12.39 21.05
C PHE A 571 -11.50 -11.08 21.79
N ILE A 572 -12.50 -10.50 22.49
CA ILE A 572 -12.35 -9.23 23.21
C ILE A 572 -11.38 -9.34 24.39
N ALA A 573 -11.43 -10.45 25.12
CA ALA A 573 -10.54 -10.66 26.28
C ALA A 573 -9.07 -10.82 25.83
N GLU A 574 -8.81 -11.57 24.76
CA GLU A 574 -7.45 -11.72 24.22
C GLU A 574 -6.94 -10.40 23.63
N LEU A 575 -7.78 -9.68 22.88
CA LEU A 575 -7.40 -8.39 22.30
C LEU A 575 -7.11 -7.34 23.40
N SER A 576 -7.97 -7.22 24.42
CA SER A 576 -7.73 -6.28 25.52
C SER A 576 -6.43 -6.59 26.26
N LYS A 577 -6.15 -7.89 26.52
CA LYS A 577 -4.89 -8.33 27.10
C LYS A 577 -3.69 -7.94 26.24
N SER A 578 -3.75 -8.16 24.93
CA SER A 578 -2.66 -7.79 24.00
C SER A 578 -2.41 -6.27 23.97
N ILE A 579 -3.47 -5.46 24.09
CA ILE A 579 -3.39 -4.00 24.15
C ILE A 579 -2.73 -3.54 25.45
N GLU A 580 -2.98 -4.23 26.60
CA GLU A 580 -2.52 -3.83 27.93
C GLU A 580 -1.20 -4.48 28.39
N VAL A 581 -0.72 -5.55 27.75
CA VAL A 581 0.53 -6.24 28.12
C VAL A 581 1.69 -5.26 28.17
N GLY A 582 2.39 -5.19 29.33
CA GLY A 582 3.53 -4.29 29.54
C GLY A 582 3.18 -2.87 29.98
N SER A 583 1.88 -2.53 30.20
CA SER A 583 1.49 -1.22 30.75
C SER A 583 1.77 -1.07 32.25
N PHE A 584 2.28 -2.09 32.91
CA PHE A 584 2.58 -2.10 34.34
C PHE A 584 4.07 -2.49 34.58
N GLY A 585 4.99 -1.70 34.08
CA GLY A 585 6.41 -1.95 34.26
C GLY A 585 7.26 -0.77 33.86
N SER A 586 7.11 0.34 34.56
CA SER A 586 8.09 1.42 34.62
C SER A 586 8.12 1.93 36.04
N HIS A 587 9.01 1.41 36.83
CA HIS A 587 9.57 2.11 37.99
C HIS A 587 10.88 2.74 37.56
#